data_4f4bdcb7c215c05eec7f3e964939144f
#
_entry.id   4f4bdcb7c215c05eec7f3e964939144f
#
_cell.length_a   1.000
_cell.length_b   1.000
_cell.length_c   1.000
_cell.angle_alpha   90.00
_cell.angle_beta   90.00
_cell.angle_gamma   90.00
#
_symmetry.space_group_name_H-M   'P 1'
#
loop_
_entity.id
_entity.type
_entity.pdbx_description
1 polymer ?
#
loop_
_entity_poly.entity_id
_entity_poly.type
_entity_poly.pdbx_seq_one_letter_code
_entity_poly.pdbx_strand_id
1 'polypeptide(L)'
;MKNSTYNPYVTERIHRFDNTLCGVCYSAPFMHCEQDADTLLNGHNIIALHNQLPDTPELIIIPLAGNSLMEFLRAPENYPMLQAAHVRLAIDYAGLLQGGAPLLAVAHHFSFWLCDLAPPGTEWKKIVAFPFSGVVLAEDFFNDNYLKFSFPFLIESLREREADVILRTAQLTLNSEHYQRLQLSGWQQQRTPGTLF
;
A
#
# COMPACT_ATOMS: atom_id res chain seq x y z
N MET A 1 -26.88 -18.93 16.49
CA MET A 1 -26.40 -18.87 15.10
C MET A 1 -25.39 -17.72 15.02
N LYS A 2 -24.10 -18.00 14.90
CA LYS A 2 -23.07 -16.96 14.69
C LYS A 2 -23.25 -16.49 13.25
N ASN A 3 -23.71 -15.25 13.06
CA ASN A 3 -23.67 -14.60 11.77
C ASN A 3 -22.19 -14.49 11.39
N SER A 4 -21.72 -15.39 10.53
CA SER A 4 -20.45 -15.23 9.83
C SER A 4 -20.62 -14.01 8.93
N THR A 5 -20.17 -12.86 9.38
CA THR A 5 -20.05 -11.67 8.54
C THR A 5 -19.08 -12.01 7.41
N TYR A 6 -19.63 -12.23 6.23
CA TYR A 6 -18.84 -12.43 5.02
C TYR A 6 -17.98 -11.17 4.82
N ASN A 7 -16.67 -11.30 5.00
CA ASN A 7 -15.74 -10.23 4.70
C ASN A 7 -15.32 -10.35 3.23
N PRO A 8 -15.78 -9.47 2.34
CA PRO A 8 -15.44 -9.52 0.92
C PRO A 8 -14.02 -9.07 0.61
N TYR A 9 -13.28 -8.61 1.62
CA TYR A 9 -11.92 -8.09 1.43
C TYR A 9 -10.87 -9.12 1.84
N VAL A 10 -9.84 -9.24 1.02
CA VAL A 10 -8.60 -9.92 1.38
C VAL A 10 -7.71 -8.93 2.10
N THR A 11 -7.15 -9.34 3.22
CA THR A 11 -6.25 -8.51 4.02
C THR A 11 -4.84 -9.06 3.96
N GLU A 12 -3.86 -8.19 3.74
CA GLU A 12 -2.44 -8.48 3.90
C GLU A 12 -1.92 -7.68 5.10
N ARG A 13 -1.33 -8.35 6.07
CA ARG A 13 -0.80 -7.72 7.28
C ARG A 13 0.57 -7.12 7.00
N ILE A 14 0.82 -5.96 7.60
CA ILE A 14 2.10 -5.27 7.52
C ILE A 14 2.74 -5.31 8.91
N HIS A 15 3.94 -5.86 8.97
CA HIS A 15 4.71 -6.01 10.19
C HIS A 15 6.02 -5.23 10.13
N ARG A 16 6.46 -4.72 11.25
CA ARG A 16 7.86 -4.33 11.45
C ARG A 16 8.73 -5.58 11.56
N PHE A 17 10.04 -5.44 11.46
CA PHE A 17 10.96 -6.58 11.54
C PHE A 17 11.15 -7.13 12.96
N ASP A 18 10.53 -6.53 13.96
CA ASP A 18 10.36 -7.07 15.31
C ASP A 18 9.06 -7.87 15.49
N ASN A 19 8.34 -8.14 14.38
CA ASN A 19 7.03 -8.78 14.30
C ASN A 19 5.86 -7.96 14.86
N THR A 20 6.06 -6.70 15.20
CA THR A 20 4.95 -5.82 15.60
C THR A 20 4.05 -5.55 14.40
N LEU A 21 2.74 -5.81 14.55
CA LEU A 21 1.74 -5.48 13.54
C LEU A 21 1.58 -3.95 13.48
N CYS A 22 1.87 -3.34 12.33
CA CYS A 22 1.77 -1.89 12.15
C CYS A 22 0.71 -1.47 11.14
N GLY A 23 0.24 -2.35 10.28
CA GLY A 23 -0.77 -1.99 9.29
C GLY A 23 -1.48 -3.18 8.67
N VAL A 24 -2.57 -2.88 7.99
CA VAL A 24 -3.33 -3.85 7.18
C VAL A 24 -3.66 -3.23 5.84
N CYS A 25 -3.31 -3.94 4.76
CA CYS A 25 -3.72 -3.60 3.42
C CYS A 25 -4.99 -4.37 3.06
N TYR A 26 -6.04 -3.64 2.68
CA TYR A 26 -7.32 -4.20 2.26
C TYR A 26 -7.39 -4.22 0.74
N SER A 27 -7.67 -5.37 0.15
CA SER A 27 -7.93 -5.48 -1.28
C SER A 27 -9.18 -6.31 -1.54
N ALA A 28 -9.96 -5.93 -2.55
CA ALA A 28 -11.06 -6.78 -3.00
C ALA A 28 -10.49 -8.02 -3.68
N PRO A 29 -11.12 -9.21 -3.48
CA PRO A 29 -10.64 -10.46 -4.08
C PRO A 29 -10.60 -10.42 -5.61
N PHE A 30 -11.28 -9.47 -6.23
CA PHE A 30 -11.42 -9.33 -7.69
C PHE A 30 -11.00 -7.93 -8.17
N MET A 31 -9.90 -7.39 -7.66
CA MET A 31 -9.39 -6.07 -8.06
C MET A 31 -9.15 -5.88 -9.57
N HIS A 32 -9.24 -6.93 -10.37
CA HIS A 32 -9.19 -6.88 -11.82
C HIS A 32 -10.56 -6.68 -12.48
N CYS A 33 -11.66 -6.66 -11.72
CA CYS A 33 -13.00 -6.40 -12.23
C CYS A 33 -13.34 -4.93 -12.01
N GLU A 34 -13.57 -4.20 -13.10
CA GLU A 34 -13.96 -2.78 -13.10
C GLU A 34 -15.25 -2.49 -12.29
N GLN A 35 -16.04 -3.52 -11.99
CA GLN A 35 -17.32 -3.41 -11.30
C GLN A 35 -17.21 -3.28 -9.77
N ASP A 36 -16.07 -3.63 -9.17
CA ASP A 36 -15.90 -3.59 -7.70
C ASP A 36 -15.25 -2.29 -7.19
N ALA A 37 -15.00 -1.33 -8.08
CA ALA A 37 -14.40 -0.05 -7.73
C ALA A 37 -15.19 0.73 -6.68
N ASP A 38 -16.52 0.72 -6.77
CA ASP A 38 -17.41 1.43 -5.83
C ASP A 38 -17.32 0.85 -4.41
N THR A 39 -17.06 -0.44 -4.29
CA THR A 39 -16.97 -1.12 -3.00
C THR A 39 -15.70 -0.71 -2.22
N LEU A 40 -14.60 -0.48 -2.92
CA LEU A 40 -13.33 -0.02 -2.31
C LEU A 40 -13.41 1.43 -1.82
N LEU A 41 -14.21 2.26 -2.46
CA LEU A 41 -14.43 3.65 -2.05
C LEU A 41 -15.38 3.76 -0.85
N ASN A 42 -16.04 2.68 -0.46
CA ASN A 42 -16.88 2.67 0.72
C ASN A 42 -16.02 2.62 2.01
N GLY A 43 -15.35 3.73 2.31
CA GLY A 43 -14.45 3.86 3.45
C GLY A 43 -15.10 3.54 4.80
N HIS A 44 -16.42 3.75 4.94
CA HIS A 44 -17.14 3.39 6.14
C HIS A 44 -17.12 1.89 6.41
N ASN A 45 -17.32 1.07 5.38
CA ASN A 45 -17.30 -0.38 5.54
C ASN A 45 -15.90 -0.89 5.87
N ILE A 46 -14.86 -0.34 5.23
CA ILE A 46 -13.48 -0.73 5.48
C ILE A 46 -13.06 -0.34 6.90
N ILE A 47 -13.38 0.87 7.34
CA ILE A 47 -13.09 1.33 8.71
C ILE A 47 -13.87 0.51 9.72
N ALA A 48 -15.14 0.21 9.47
CA ALA A 48 -15.95 -0.62 10.37
C ALA A 48 -15.40 -2.05 10.50
N LEU A 49 -14.95 -2.64 9.38
CA LEU A 49 -14.30 -3.96 9.39
C LEU A 49 -12.97 -3.92 10.16
N HIS A 50 -12.19 -2.87 9.96
CA HIS A 50 -10.92 -2.68 10.67
C HIS A 50 -11.13 -2.62 12.19
N ASN A 51 -12.11 -1.85 12.65
CA ASN A 51 -12.42 -1.72 14.07
C ASN A 51 -12.94 -3.02 14.73
N GLN A 52 -13.31 -4.03 13.93
CA GLN A 52 -13.72 -5.36 14.44
C GLN A 52 -12.53 -6.32 14.60
N LEU A 53 -11.32 -5.96 14.15
CA LEU A 53 -10.14 -6.79 14.31
C LEU A 53 -9.69 -6.78 15.78
N PRO A 54 -9.31 -7.96 16.34
CA PRO A 54 -8.90 -8.06 17.75
C PRO A 54 -7.64 -7.25 18.07
N ASP A 55 -6.72 -7.15 17.10
CA ASP A 55 -5.49 -6.36 17.19
C ASP A 55 -5.59 -5.23 16.16
N THR A 56 -6.02 -4.04 16.58
CA THR A 56 -6.21 -2.90 15.69
C THR A 56 -4.84 -2.35 15.27
N PRO A 57 -4.40 -2.53 14.02
CA PRO A 57 -3.14 -2.00 13.55
C PRO A 57 -3.20 -0.47 13.40
N GLU A 58 -2.03 0.17 13.46
CA GLU A 58 -1.90 1.62 13.38
C GLU A 58 -2.31 2.19 12.01
N LEU A 59 -2.12 1.43 10.93
CA LEU A 59 -2.35 1.88 9.56
C LEU A 59 -3.36 1.02 8.82
N ILE A 60 -4.20 1.68 8.05
CA ILE A 60 -5.12 1.08 7.08
C ILE A 60 -4.67 1.50 5.69
N ILE A 61 -4.35 0.55 4.83
CA ILE A 61 -3.96 0.80 3.46
C ILE A 61 -5.10 0.37 2.53
N ILE A 62 -5.58 1.30 1.71
CA ILE A 62 -6.69 1.13 0.78
C ILE A 62 -6.17 1.30 -0.64
N PRO A 63 -6.04 0.22 -1.43
CA PRO A 63 -5.64 0.31 -2.82
C PRO A 63 -6.71 1.00 -3.67
N LEU A 64 -6.27 1.94 -4.51
CA LEU A 64 -7.06 2.58 -5.54
C LEU A 64 -6.41 2.31 -6.90
N ALA A 65 -7.17 1.77 -7.84
CA ALA A 65 -6.68 1.48 -9.18
C ALA A 65 -7.79 1.73 -10.23
N GLY A 66 -7.40 2.11 -11.43
CA GLY A 66 -8.32 2.29 -12.55
C GLY A 66 -9.51 3.19 -12.19
N ASN A 67 -10.73 2.64 -12.29
CA ASN A 67 -11.96 3.39 -12.07
C ASN A 67 -12.11 3.90 -10.64
N SER A 68 -11.66 3.17 -9.62
CA SER A 68 -11.76 3.61 -8.22
C SER A 68 -10.90 4.86 -7.96
N LEU A 69 -9.72 4.93 -8.54
CA LEU A 69 -8.88 6.12 -8.46
C LEU A 69 -9.53 7.32 -9.16
N MET A 70 -10.05 7.12 -10.37
CA MET A 70 -10.69 8.21 -11.14
C MET A 70 -11.96 8.70 -10.48
N GLU A 71 -12.76 7.82 -9.89
CA GLU A 71 -13.96 8.20 -9.13
C GLU A 71 -13.60 9.00 -7.88
N PHE A 72 -12.59 8.55 -7.13
CA PHE A 72 -12.06 9.32 -6.00
C PHE A 72 -11.58 10.71 -6.43
N LEU A 73 -10.81 10.83 -7.51
CA LEU A 73 -10.25 12.10 -7.97
C LEU A 73 -11.32 13.07 -8.52
N ARG A 74 -12.48 12.55 -8.93
CA ARG A 74 -13.59 13.38 -9.42
C ARG A 74 -14.26 14.19 -8.31
N ALA A 75 -14.38 13.62 -7.10
CA ALA A 75 -15.03 14.24 -5.96
C ALA A 75 -14.40 13.77 -4.63
N PRO A 76 -13.12 14.13 -4.34
CA PRO A 76 -12.42 13.66 -3.15
C PRO A 76 -13.07 14.14 -1.85
N GLU A 77 -13.80 15.25 -1.89
CA GLU A 77 -14.60 15.79 -0.78
C GLU A 77 -15.72 14.85 -0.29
N ASN A 78 -16.12 13.89 -1.10
CA ASN A 78 -17.11 12.87 -0.70
C ASN A 78 -16.52 11.80 0.22
N TYR A 79 -15.18 11.78 0.39
CA TYR A 79 -14.47 10.75 1.14
C TYR A 79 -13.64 11.32 2.31
N PRO A 80 -14.24 12.13 3.20
CA PRO A 80 -13.48 12.79 4.28
C PRO A 80 -12.83 11.81 5.25
N MET A 81 -13.37 10.59 5.41
CA MET A 81 -12.81 9.54 6.26
C MET A 81 -11.45 9.03 5.75
N LEU A 82 -11.16 9.19 4.46
CA LEU A 82 -9.87 8.79 3.88
C LEU A 82 -8.74 9.79 4.18
N GLN A 83 -9.07 10.97 4.75
CA GLN A 83 -8.08 11.95 5.23
C GLN A 83 -7.54 11.63 6.64
N ALA A 84 -8.09 10.61 7.30
CA ALA A 84 -7.65 10.25 8.64
C ALA A 84 -6.16 9.89 8.68
N ALA A 85 -5.48 10.30 9.74
CA ALA A 85 -4.03 10.15 9.88
C ALA A 85 -3.53 8.69 9.80
N HIS A 86 -4.39 7.73 10.09
CA HIS A 86 -4.09 6.30 10.03
C HIS A 86 -4.44 5.65 8.68
N VAL A 87 -5.00 6.40 7.72
CA VAL A 87 -5.37 5.88 6.40
C VAL A 87 -4.28 6.22 5.37
N ARG A 88 -3.97 5.25 4.52
CA ARG A 88 -3.10 5.40 3.36
C ARG A 88 -3.82 4.93 2.11
N LEU A 89 -3.80 5.73 1.06
CA LEU A 89 -4.31 5.36 -0.26
C LEU A 89 -3.15 4.78 -1.07
N ALA A 90 -3.24 3.55 -1.49
CA ALA A 90 -2.19 2.91 -2.25
C ALA A 90 -2.51 2.94 -3.75
N ILE A 91 -1.60 3.46 -4.54
CA ILE A 91 -1.67 3.50 -6.00
C ILE A 91 -0.44 2.83 -6.61
N ASP A 92 -0.56 2.32 -7.81
CA ASP A 92 0.56 1.84 -8.59
C ASP A 92 1.13 2.95 -9.52
N TYR A 93 2.18 2.61 -10.25
CA TYR A 93 2.78 3.57 -11.18
C TYR A 93 1.82 3.98 -12.31
N ALA A 94 0.98 3.07 -12.79
CA ALA A 94 -0.05 3.39 -13.78
C ALA A 94 -1.07 4.39 -13.21
N GLY A 95 -1.49 4.20 -11.97
CA GLY A 95 -2.35 5.13 -11.24
C GLY A 95 -1.71 6.51 -11.04
N LEU A 96 -0.39 6.56 -10.76
CA LEU A 96 0.35 7.82 -10.68
C LEU A 96 0.30 8.58 -12.01
N LEU A 97 0.51 7.89 -13.13
CA LEU A 97 0.46 8.49 -14.47
C LEU A 97 -0.96 8.96 -14.84
N GLN A 98 -1.95 8.12 -14.57
CA GLN A 98 -3.35 8.38 -14.87
C GLN A 98 -3.91 9.55 -14.05
N GLY A 99 -3.55 9.61 -12.76
CA GLY A 99 -4.04 10.63 -11.84
C GLY A 99 -3.49 12.02 -12.11
N GLY A 100 -2.25 12.12 -12.57
CA GLY A 100 -1.63 13.36 -13.01
C GLY A 100 -1.80 14.56 -12.08
N ALA A 101 -2.17 15.73 -12.62
CA ALA A 101 -2.34 16.95 -11.85
C ALA A 101 -3.48 16.87 -10.81
N PRO A 102 -4.65 16.27 -11.06
CA PRO A 102 -5.69 16.06 -10.03
C PRO A 102 -5.17 15.26 -8.83
N LEU A 103 -4.39 14.21 -9.05
CA LEU A 103 -3.80 13.41 -7.98
C LEU A 103 -2.82 14.24 -7.14
N LEU A 104 -1.97 15.03 -7.79
CA LEU A 104 -1.03 15.91 -7.09
C LEU A 104 -1.75 16.97 -6.26
N ALA A 105 -2.88 17.50 -6.75
CA ALA A 105 -3.67 18.50 -6.03
C ALA A 105 -4.24 17.96 -4.71
N VAL A 106 -4.63 16.69 -4.65
CA VAL A 106 -5.18 16.08 -3.44
C VAL A 106 -4.12 15.53 -2.49
N ALA A 107 -2.87 15.41 -2.92
CA ALA A 107 -1.78 14.85 -2.12
C ALA A 107 -1.44 15.66 -0.85
N HIS A 108 -1.93 16.90 -0.73
CA HIS A 108 -1.79 17.71 0.50
C HIS A 108 -2.82 17.36 1.59
N HIS A 109 -3.88 16.66 1.21
CA HIS A 109 -4.98 16.30 2.10
C HIS A 109 -5.08 14.80 2.38
N PHE A 110 -4.52 13.98 1.51
CA PHE A 110 -4.55 12.53 1.59
C PHE A 110 -3.14 11.96 1.55
N SER A 111 -2.89 10.92 2.35
CA SER A 111 -1.60 10.24 2.36
C SER A 111 -1.58 9.10 1.35
N PHE A 112 -0.58 9.09 0.48
CA PHE A 112 -0.45 8.09 -0.58
C PHE A 112 0.76 7.19 -0.38
N TRP A 113 0.58 5.90 -0.71
CA TRP A 113 1.64 4.91 -0.84
C TRP A 113 1.75 4.47 -2.31
N LEU A 114 2.98 4.23 -2.74
CA LEU A 114 3.25 3.65 -4.06
C LEU A 114 3.40 2.13 -3.91
N CYS A 115 2.54 1.36 -4.59
CA CYS A 115 2.67 -0.09 -4.71
C CYS A 115 3.57 -0.45 -5.89
N ASP A 116 4.32 -1.55 -5.77
CA ASP A 116 5.16 -2.11 -6.82
C ASP A 116 6.14 -1.08 -7.41
N LEU A 117 7.09 -0.66 -6.56
CA LEU A 117 8.10 0.30 -6.98
C LEU A 117 8.84 -0.18 -8.24
N ALA A 118 8.94 0.73 -9.18
CA ALA A 118 9.76 0.61 -10.38
C ALA A 118 9.44 -0.60 -11.30
N PRO A 119 8.19 -0.79 -11.75
CA PRO A 119 7.93 -1.71 -12.84
C PRO A 119 8.72 -1.29 -14.10
N PRO A 120 8.96 -2.20 -15.06
CA PRO A 120 9.67 -1.87 -16.30
C PRO A 120 9.10 -0.62 -16.97
N GLY A 121 9.98 0.30 -17.41
CA GLY A 121 9.58 1.56 -18.04
C GLY A 121 9.26 2.71 -17.08
N THR A 122 9.52 2.55 -15.79
CA THR A 122 9.29 3.60 -14.79
C THR A 122 10.23 4.79 -14.99
N GLU A 123 9.66 5.99 -15.03
CA GLU A 123 10.39 7.24 -14.96
C GLU A 123 10.57 7.66 -13.50
N TRP A 124 11.76 7.48 -12.97
CA TRP A 124 12.07 7.78 -11.56
C TRP A 124 11.71 9.21 -11.16
N LYS A 125 11.91 10.18 -12.05
CA LYS A 125 11.57 11.58 -11.80
C LYS A 125 10.11 11.79 -11.41
N LYS A 126 9.18 11.00 -11.95
CA LYS A 126 7.75 11.08 -11.63
C LYS A 126 7.46 10.56 -10.23
N ILE A 127 8.14 9.49 -9.82
CA ILE A 127 8.01 8.94 -8.47
C ILE A 127 8.53 9.96 -7.45
N VAL A 128 9.73 10.51 -7.66
CA VAL A 128 10.32 11.47 -6.71
C VAL A 128 9.61 12.83 -6.70
N ALA A 129 8.87 13.18 -7.75
CA ALA A 129 8.08 14.41 -7.78
C ALA A 129 6.80 14.32 -6.94
N PHE A 130 6.31 13.13 -6.64
CA PHE A 130 5.08 12.92 -5.88
C PHE A 130 5.39 12.66 -4.39
N PRO A 131 4.64 13.26 -3.44
CA PRO A 131 4.92 13.15 -2.01
C PRO A 131 4.36 11.83 -1.41
N PHE A 132 4.89 10.69 -1.83
CA PHE A 132 4.54 9.41 -1.22
C PHE A 132 5.01 9.35 0.24
N SER A 133 4.13 8.94 1.15
CA SER A 133 4.46 8.64 2.55
C SER A 133 4.92 7.20 2.77
N GLY A 134 4.86 6.37 1.75
CA GLY A 134 5.35 5.00 1.78
C GLY A 134 5.47 4.41 0.38
N VAL A 135 6.35 3.42 0.26
CA VAL A 135 6.63 2.71 -0.97
C VAL A 135 6.69 1.23 -0.68
N VAL A 136 6.03 0.42 -1.49
CA VAL A 136 6.03 -1.03 -1.39
C VAL A 136 6.90 -1.62 -2.50
N LEU A 137 7.95 -2.34 -2.11
CA LEU A 137 8.82 -3.08 -3.01
C LEU A 137 8.21 -4.44 -3.30
N ALA A 138 8.08 -4.79 -4.59
CA ALA A 138 7.77 -6.16 -4.98
C ALA A 138 8.93 -7.09 -4.65
N GLU A 139 8.64 -8.36 -4.35
CA GLU A 139 9.66 -9.37 -4.01
C GLU A 139 10.70 -9.54 -5.11
N ASP A 140 10.26 -9.64 -6.36
CA ASP A 140 11.17 -9.78 -7.51
C ASP A 140 12.10 -8.58 -7.64
N PHE A 141 11.55 -7.36 -7.51
CA PHE A 141 12.37 -6.15 -7.56
C PHE A 141 13.42 -6.14 -6.43
N PHE A 142 13.04 -6.52 -5.22
CA PHE A 142 13.96 -6.60 -4.09
C PHE A 142 15.07 -7.63 -4.37
N ASN A 143 14.70 -8.84 -4.75
CA ASN A 143 15.64 -9.94 -5.00
C ASN A 143 16.65 -9.60 -6.10
N ASP A 144 16.21 -8.90 -7.14
CA ASP A 144 17.06 -8.51 -8.26
C ASP A 144 18.01 -7.34 -7.95
N ASN A 145 17.73 -6.58 -6.89
CA ASN A 145 18.41 -5.30 -6.66
C ASN A 145 19.13 -5.18 -5.30
N TYR A 146 18.73 -5.89 -4.24
CA TYR A 146 19.24 -5.64 -2.89
C TYR A 146 20.76 -5.81 -2.71
N LEU A 147 21.41 -6.59 -3.58
CA LEU A 147 22.87 -6.75 -3.60
C LEU A 147 23.58 -5.75 -4.53
N LYS A 148 22.84 -4.94 -5.30
CA LYS A 148 23.46 -3.95 -6.19
C LYS A 148 23.91 -2.73 -5.40
N PHE A 149 25.05 -2.19 -5.82
CA PHE A 149 25.63 -0.99 -5.21
C PHE A 149 24.68 0.21 -5.17
N SER A 150 23.77 0.31 -6.14
CA SER A 150 22.79 1.40 -6.25
C SER A 150 21.61 1.27 -5.28
N PHE A 151 21.35 0.09 -4.73
CA PHE A 151 20.16 -0.15 -3.91
C PHE A 151 20.13 0.68 -2.60
N PRO A 152 21.22 0.77 -1.81
CA PRO A 152 21.24 1.62 -0.62
C PRO A 152 20.91 3.10 -0.93
N PHE A 153 21.43 3.64 -2.02
CA PHE A 153 21.12 5.04 -2.43
C PHE A 153 19.66 5.22 -2.81
N LEU A 154 19.07 4.23 -3.46
CA LEU A 154 17.63 4.22 -3.75
C LEU A 154 16.82 4.30 -2.45
N ILE A 155 17.11 3.43 -1.48
CA ILE A 155 16.39 3.39 -0.20
C ILE A 155 16.61 4.69 0.57
N GLU A 156 17.85 5.19 0.65
CA GLU A 156 18.18 6.45 1.30
C GLU A 156 17.37 7.61 0.71
N SER A 157 17.28 7.71 -0.62
CA SER A 157 16.51 8.76 -1.29
C SER A 157 15.02 8.74 -0.96
N LEU A 158 14.45 7.57 -0.68
CA LEU A 158 13.07 7.42 -0.21
C LEU A 158 12.94 7.80 1.27
N ARG A 159 13.90 7.41 2.10
CA ARG A 159 13.93 7.70 3.54
C ARG A 159 14.14 9.18 3.84
N GLU A 160 14.93 9.89 3.05
CA GLU A 160 15.10 11.34 3.15
C GLU A 160 13.78 12.12 2.97
N ARG A 161 12.79 11.48 2.33
CA ARG A 161 11.44 12.01 2.15
C ARG A 161 10.45 11.54 3.22
N GLU A 162 10.96 10.91 4.27
CA GLU A 162 10.15 10.33 5.35
C GLU A 162 9.19 9.23 4.87
N ALA A 163 9.44 8.64 3.68
CA ALA A 163 8.63 7.55 3.18
C ALA A 163 8.98 6.24 3.88
N ASP A 164 7.97 5.49 4.30
CA ASP A 164 8.15 4.10 4.72
C ASP A 164 8.52 3.23 3.52
N VAL A 165 9.45 2.30 3.71
CA VAL A 165 9.85 1.34 2.67
C VAL A 165 9.49 -0.06 3.13
N ILE A 166 8.51 -0.65 2.48
CA ILE A 166 7.89 -1.93 2.85
C ILE A 166 8.23 -2.97 1.78
N LEU A 167 8.68 -4.15 2.19
CA LEU A 167 8.85 -5.29 1.30
C LEU A 167 7.57 -6.12 1.27
N ARG A 168 6.97 -6.33 0.11
CA ARG A 168 5.85 -7.25 -0.06
C ARG A 168 6.35 -8.61 -0.51
N THR A 169 6.23 -9.62 0.34
CA THR A 169 6.69 -10.99 0.08
C THR A 169 5.81 -12.00 0.81
N ALA A 170 5.75 -13.21 0.31
CA ALA A 170 5.06 -14.31 0.98
C ALA A 170 5.82 -14.75 2.25
N GLN A 171 7.15 -14.68 2.24
CA GLN A 171 8.01 -15.11 3.33
C GLN A 171 9.32 -14.33 3.33
N LEU A 172 9.80 -13.93 4.51
CA LEU A 172 11.11 -13.33 4.67
C LEU A 172 12.21 -14.41 4.48
N THR A 173 13.18 -14.13 3.61
CA THR A 173 14.27 -15.04 3.28
C THR A 173 15.59 -14.69 3.98
N LEU A 174 15.73 -13.45 4.44
CA LEU A 174 16.85 -12.95 5.21
C LEU A 174 16.46 -12.77 6.68
N ASN A 175 17.46 -12.60 7.56
CA ASN A 175 17.19 -12.26 8.95
C ASN A 175 16.74 -10.79 9.09
N SER A 176 16.04 -10.48 10.18
CA SER A 176 15.49 -9.15 10.44
C SER A 176 16.56 -8.04 10.47
N GLU A 177 17.75 -8.33 10.99
CA GLU A 177 18.84 -7.36 11.03
C GLU A 177 19.32 -6.95 9.63
N HIS A 178 19.26 -7.87 8.66
CA HIS A 178 19.65 -7.58 7.27
C HIS A 178 18.70 -6.55 6.64
N TYR A 179 17.40 -6.74 6.80
CA TYR A 179 16.41 -5.79 6.31
C TYR A 179 16.52 -4.42 6.99
N GLN A 180 16.79 -4.40 8.30
CA GLN A 180 17.01 -3.16 9.05
C GLN A 180 18.27 -2.42 8.57
N ARG A 181 19.38 -3.13 8.29
CA ARG A 181 20.59 -2.53 7.72
C ARG A 181 20.34 -1.95 6.32
N LEU A 182 19.43 -2.53 5.55
CA LEU A 182 18.97 -1.99 4.28
C LEU A 182 17.98 -0.83 4.46
N GLN A 183 17.69 -0.41 5.70
CA GLN A 183 16.78 0.68 6.07
C GLN A 183 15.33 0.46 5.64
N LEU A 184 14.90 -0.78 5.47
CA LEU A 184 13.49 -1.09 5.27
C LEU A 184 12.70 -0.86 6.55
N SER A 185 11.46 -0.37 6.44
CA SER A 185 10.59 -0.05 7.58
C SER A 185 9.83 -1.27 8.09
N GLY A 186 9.54 -2.22 7.21
CA GLY A 186 8.76 -3.41 7.52
C GLY A 186 8.48 -4.25 6.30
N TRP A 187 7.55 -5.20 6.44
CA TRP A 187 7.15 -6.08 5.36
C TRP A 187 5.65 -6.34 5.35
N GLN A 188 5.10 -6.47 4.16
CA GLN A 188 3.71 -6.81 3.91
C GLN A 188 3.63 -8.29 3.51
N GLN A 189 2.89 -9.05 4.31
CA GLN A 189 2.75 -10.49 4.07
C GLN A 189 1.81 -10.74 2.90
N GLN A 190 2.38 -11.07 1.75
CA GLN A 190 1.64 -11.43 0.57
C GLN A 190 0.88 -12.74 0.80
N ARG A 191 -0.42 -12.74 0.52
CA ARG A 191 -1.21 -13.95 0.52
C ARG A 191 -1.04 -14.70 -0.79
N THR A 192 -0.76 -16.00 -0.69
CA THR A 192 -0.77 -16.89 -1.83
C THR A 192 -2.22 -17.18 -2.22
N PRO A 193 -2.60 -17.05 -3.51
CA PRO A 193 -3.93 -17.47 -3.97
C PRO A 193 -4.15 -18.96 -3.61
N GLY A 194 -5.18 -19.26 -2.83
CA GLY A 194 -5.54 -20.64 -2.46
C GLY A 194 -5.50 -21.00 -0.98
N THR A 195 -4.98 -20.16 -0.10
CA THR A 195 -5.08 -20.35 1.36
C THR A 195 -6.35 -19.67 1.88
N LEU A 196 -7.48 -20.32 1.67
CA LEU A 196 -8.70 -20.06 2.44
C LEU A 196 -8.58 -20.83 3.76
N PHE A 197 -8.33 -20.13 4.86
CA PHE A 197 -8.61 -20.59 6.22
C PHE A 197 -9.44 -19.53 6.95
#